data_db451f3a2e47944302c090c57b65a574
#
_entry.id   db451f3a2e47944302c090c57b65a574
#
_cell.length_a   1.000
_cell.length_b   1.000
_cell.length_c   1.000
_cell.angle_alpha   90.00
_cell.angle_beta   90.00
_cell.angle_gamma   90.00
#
_symmetry.space_group_name_H-M   'P 1'
#
loop_
_entity.id
_entity.type
_entity.pdbx_description
1 polymer ?
#
loop_
_entity_poly.entity_id
_entity_poly.type
_entity_poly.pdbx_seq_one_letter_code
_entity_poly.pdbx_strand_id
1 'polypeptide(L)'
;MKVVSLFAGCGGLDLGFEKAGFDVVWANEYDSSIHATYRLNHPNTQLCTLDIREINTNDIPDCDGIIGGPPCQSWSLGGKSLGIEDSRGKLVYDYIRIVREKMPKFFIMENVSGMVTPRHIKAFNVFLNLFRNAGYVVKYELMNAADFKIPQDRLRVIIVGTRKDLNVEYLFPTKVDSTPITLIRAIGDLKTAPTPYNNERVNIDSNAILNHDYYSGPYDSKFMARNRVRGWNEQSFTIQAQAKNEPLHPQAPPMVYVSPQERIFVGGKEHLYRRLSVRECARIQTFPDSFKFVYDRIEDGYKMVGNAVPPRLAYYIALSIRKCFSMSMLPNSHTGIALIGYVKSESDFNIIRKENIYYIRGGNRPGAMQYGQLTTPIKWLLLHRGVHKELLELVNGKAERCNQSFLRNIGFHPRGNEYWFFRIKQIIKNDVVFSAIIREAKELKHSPHIVSIGNNVL
;
A
#
# COMPACT_ATOMS: atom_id res chain seq x y z
N MET A 1 14.81 -5.91 4.82
CA MET A 1 15.40 -4.82 4.00
C MET A 1 15.33 -3.55 4.81
N LYS A 2 16.47 -2.85 4.89
CA LYS A 2 16.60 -1.56 5.58
C LYS A 2 16.11 -0.43 4.66
N VAL A 3 15.34 0.49 5.19
CA VAL A 3 14.88 1.67 4.45
C VAL A 3 15.16 2.95 5.22
N VAL A 4 15.40 4.01 4.46
CA VAL A 4 15.54 5.39 4.93
C VAL A 4 14.30 6.15 4.48
N SER A 5 13.70 6.92 5.39
CA SER A 5 12.52 7.73 5.13
C SER A 5 12.87 9.22 5.07
N LEU A 6 12.57 9.87 3.96
CA LEU A 6 12.78 11.30 3.77
C LEU A 6 11.44 12.03 3.78
N PHE A 7 11.39 13.20 4.43
CA PHE A 7 10.12 13.93 4.65
C PHE A 7 9.06 13.04 5.31
N ALA A 8 9.48 12.36 6.37
CA ALA A 8 8.73 11.27 6.99
C ALA A 8 7.35 11.67 7.53
N GLY A 9 7.14 12.96 7.83
CA GLY A 9 5.92 13.42 8.48
C GLY A 9 5.74 12.69 9.82
N CYS A 10 4.52 12.31 10.14
CA CYS A 10 4.24 11.51 11.34
C CYS A 10 4.54 10.00 11.17
N GLY A 11 5.11 9.57 10.02
CA GLY A 11 5.48 8.17 9.80
C GLY A 11 4.36 7.29 9.20
N GLY A 12 3.40 7.85 8.47
CA GLY A 12 2.33 7.05 7.87
C GLY A 12 2.85 6.09 6.80
N LEU A 13 3.78 6.53 5.97
CA LEU A 13 4.47 5.69 4.97
C LEU A 13 5.32 4.62 5.68
N ASP A 14 6.08 5.03 6.68
CA ASP A 14 6.98 4.20 7.47
C ASP A 14 6.22 3.07 8.16
N LEU A 15 5.11 3.38 8.83
CA LEU A 15 4.25 2.39 9.48
C LEU A 15 3.75 1.31 8.53
N GLY A 16 3.44 1.68 7.28
CA GLY A 16 3.04 0.72 6.25
C GLY A 16 4.19 -0.20 5.84
N PHE A 17 5.40 0.35 5.71
CA PHE A 17 6.62 -0.40 5.41
C PHE A 17 7.02 -1.33 6.56
N GLU A 18 6.99 -0.85 7.80
CA GLU A 18 7.24 -1.68 8.99
C GLU A 18 6.26 -2.86 9.07
N LYS A 19 4.96 -2.62 8.85
CA LYS A 19 3.95 -3.68 8.79
C LYS A 19 4.19 -4.69 7.67
N ALA A 20 4.82 -4.27 6.59
CA ALA A 20 5.24 -5.17 5.52
C ALA A 20 6.57 -5.88 5.81
N GLY A 21 7.21 -5.65 6.97
CA GLY A 21 8.44 -6.27 7.42
C GLY A 21 9.71 -5.63 6.83
N PHE A 22 9.66 -4.35 6.52
CA PHE A 22 10.85 -3.54 6.31
C PHE A 22 11.33 -2.96 7.65
N ASP A 23 12.61 -2.65 7.73
CA ASP A 23 13.25 -2.03 8.87
C ASP A 23 13.54 -0.56 8.52
N VAL A 24 12.75 0.37 9.08
CA VAL A 24 12.96 1.80 8.88
C VAL A 24 14.04 2.25 9.86
N VAL A 25 15.29 2.32 9.42
CA VAL A 25 16.43 2.54 10.28
C VAL A 25 16.71 4.02 10.58
N TRP A 26 16.31 4.90 9.67
CA TRP A 26 16.56 6.33 9.77
C TRP A 26 15.47 7.12 9.03
N ALA A 27 15.11 8.27 9.57
CA ALA A 27 14.12 9.17 9.00
C ALA A 27 14.55 10.63 9.12
N ASN A 28 14.14 11.46 8.15
CA ASN A 28 14.28 12.90 8.21
C ASN A 28 12.92 13.58 8.22
N GLU A 29 12.73 14.48 9.20
CA GLU A 29 11.59 15.39 9.27
C GLU A 29 12.06 16.72 9.89
N TYR A 30 11.84 17.81 9.16
CA TYR A 30 12.25 19.15 9.59
C TYR A 30 11.27 19.83 10.54
N ASP A 31 9.98 19.54 10.41
CA ASP A 31 8.91 20.19 11.18
C ASP A 31 8.90 19.76 12.65
N SER A 32 9.31 20.64 13.54
CA SER A 32 9.43 20.36 14.98
C SER A 32 8.10 19.96 15.64
N SER A 33 6.95 20.41 15.11
CA SER A 33 5.63 20.06 15.65
C SER A 33 5.27 18.57 15.47
N ILE A 34 6.05 17.84 14.66
CA ILE A 34 5.82 16.43 14.31
C ILE A 34 6.76 15.50 15.10
N HIS A 35 7.92 15.98 15.55
CA HIS A 35 8.99 15.14 16.10
C HIS A 35 8.54 14.27 17.27
N ALA A 36 7.73 14.82 18.20
CA ALA A 36 7.25 14.07 19.37
C ALA A 36 6.34 12.88 18.92
N THR A 37 5.45 13.12 17.96
CA THR A 37 4.60 12.08 17.37
C THR A 37 5.44 11.01 16.70
N TYR A 38 6.41 11.38 15.89
CA TYR A 38 7.26 10.42 15.18
C TYR A 38 8.04 9.53 16.16
N ARG A 39 8.79 10.13 17.09
CA ARG A 39 9.59 9.38 18.08
C ARG A 39 8.75 8.41 18.92
N LEU A 40 7.54 8.82 19.29
CA LEU A 40 6.65 7.99 20.09
C LEU A 40 6.18 6.73 19.36
N ASN A 41 5.93 6.83 18.07
CA ASN A 41 5.36 5.73 17.28
C ASN A 41 6.40 4.91 16.52
N HIS A 42 7.63 5.46 16.34
CA HIS A 42 8.75 4.81 15.65
C HIS A 42 10.01 4.81 16.54
N PRO A 43 9.96 4.15 17.71
CA PRO A 43 11.05 4.25 18.71
C PRO A 43 12.37 3.63 18.26
N ASN A 44 12.34 2.76 17.26
CA ASN A 44 13.53 2.08 16.73
C ASN A 44 14.16 2.83 15.55
N THR A 45 13.55 3.92 15.08
CA THR A 45 14.03 4.71 13.94
C THR A 45 14.79 5.94 14.44
N GLN A 46 16.01 6.15 13.98
CA GLN A 46 16.77 7.37 14.26
C GLN A 46 16.14 8.54 13.47
N LEU A 47 15.62 9.54 14.20
CA LEU A 47 15.04 10.74 13.59
C LEU A 47 16.07 11.85 13.47
N CYS A 48 16.40 12.25 12.23
CA CYS A 48 17.15 13.46 11.91
C CYS A 48 16.18 14.65 11.72
N THR A 49 16.45 15.74 12.41
CA THR A 49 15.59 16.95 12.43
C THR A 49 16.16 18.12 11.63
N LEU A 50 17.25 17.92 10.92
CA LEU A 50 17.89 18.94 10.09
C LEU A 50 17.07 19.20 8.82
N ASP A 51 17.26 20.37 8.24
CA ASP A 51 16.77 20.65 6.89
C ASP A 51 17.47 19.69 5.91
N ILE A 52 16.72 19.11 5.01
CA ILE A 52 17.25 18.13 4.03
C ILE A 52 18.37 18.71 3.16
N ARG A 53 18.39 20.03 2.98
CA ARG A 53 19.43 20.75 2.23
C ARG A 53 20.78 20.76 2.94
N GLU A 54 20.75 20.66 4.28
CA GLU A 54 21.93 20.67 5.14
C GLU A 54 22.46 19.24 5.42
N ILE A 55 21.72 18.21 5.05
CA ILE A 55 22.10 16.83 5.32
C ILE A 55 23.23 16.42 4.36
N ASN A 56 24.36 16.04 4.94
CA ASN A 56 25.41 15.35 4.20
C ASN A 56 24.96 13.90 3.97
N THR A 57 24.96 13.46 2.71
CA THR A 57 24.50 12.12 2.34
C THR A 57 25.32 11.00 2.98
N ASN A 58 26.58 11.28 3.36
CA ASN A 58 27.42 10.32 4.10
C ASN A 58 26.92 10.03 5.52
N ASP A 59 26.16 10.96 6.13
CA ASP A 59 25.59 10.79 7.47
C ASP A 59 24.33 9.94 7.45
N ILE A 60 23.76 9.67 6.26
CA ILE A 60 22.63 8.77 6.07
C ILE A 60 23.13 7.34 6.05
N PRO A 61 22.59 6.41 6.86
CA PRO A 61 23.03 5.03 6.89
C PRO A 61 22.80 4.35 5.53
N ASP A 62 23.55 3.28 5.24
CA ASP A 62 23.33 2.45 4.08
C ASP A 62 22.00 1.73 4.19
N CYS A 63 21.27 1.70 3.05
CA CYS A 63 19.91 1.18 3.00
C CYS A 63 19.62 0.45 1.68
N ASP A 64 18.65 -0.46 1.74
CA ASP A 64 18.13 -1.13 0.55
C ASP A 64 17.18 -0.23 -0.23
N GLY A 65 16.48 0.67 0.44
CA GLY A 65 15.49 1.55 -0.17
C GLY A 65 15.41 2.93 0.47
N ILE A 66 15.00 3.92 -0.33
CA ILE A 66 14.64 5.26 0.14
C ILE A 66 13.16 5.48 -0.15
N ILE A 67 12.40 5.87 0.88
CA ILE A 67 10.98 6.19 0.77
C ILE A 67 10.74 7.64 1.18
N GLY A 68 9.69 8.28 0.66
CA GLY A 68 9.35 9.63 1.11
C GLY A 68 8.29 10.34 0.29
N GLY A 69 7.80 11.44 0.87
CA GLY A 69 6.83 12.34 0.23
C GLY A 69 7.30 13.80 0.29
N PRO A 70 8.17 14.26 -0.61
CA PRO A 70 8.64 15.64 -0.61
C PRO A 70 7.46 16.62 -0.72
N PRO A 71 7.51 17.83 -0.09
CA PRO A 71 6.39 18.76 0.00
C PRO A 71 5.77 19.10 -1.35
N CYS A 72 4.43 19.04 -1.39
CA CYS A 72 3.62 19.21 -2.60
C CYS A 72 2.95 20.56 -2.75
N GLN A 73 3.16 21.50 -1.85
CA GLN A 73 2.37 22.75 -1.81
C GLN A 73 2.45 23.56 -3.10
N SER A 74 3.51 23.41 -3.87
CA SER A 74 3.70 24.03 -5.18
C SER A 74 2.93 23.34 -6.31
N TRP A 75 2.49 22.10 -6.12
CA TRP A 75 1.83 21.25 -7.13
C TRP A 75 0.34 21.01 -6.82
N SER A 76 -0.14 21.45 -5.64
CA SER A 76 -1.50 21.22 -5.19
C SER A 76 -2.51 22.06 -5.99
N LEU A 77 -3.60 21.43 -6.43
CA LEU A 77 -4.73 22.09 -7.10
C LEU A 77 -5.41 23.18 -6.22
N GLY A 78 -5.27 23.06 -4.91
CA GLY A 78 -5.80 24.04 -3.94
C GLY A 78 -4.82 25.14 -3.52
N GLY A 79 -3.56 25.07 -3.97
CA GLY A 79 -2.49 26.05 -3.68
C GLY A 79 -2.28 27.07 -4.81
N LYS A 80 -1.22 27.88 -4.68
CA LYS A 80 -0.83 28.86 -5.72
C LYS A 80 -0.30 28.21 -7.01
N SER A 81 -0.11 26.88 -7.01
CA SER A 81 0.35 26.05 -8.15
C SER A 81 1.60 26.62 -8.88
N LEU A 82 2.58 27.11 -8.11
CA LEU A 82 3.81 27.72 -8.64
C LEU A 82 4.81 26.71 -9.18
N GLY A 83 4.63 25.40 -8.89
CA GLY A 83 5.51 24.36 -9.41
C GLY A 83 6.95 24.48 -8.89
N ILE A 84 7.92 24.41 -9.82
CA ILE A 84 9.37 24.48 -9.53
C ILE A 84 9.80 25.87 -9.04
N GLU A 85 9.05 26.92 -9.33
CA GLU A 85 9.40 28.29 -8.92
C GLU A 85 9.29 28.52 -7.41
N ASP A 86 8.47 27.73 -6.71
CA ASP A 86 8.37 27.73 -5.25
C ASP A 86 9.61 27.04 -4.63
N SER A 87 10.19 27.63 -3.58
CA SER A 87 11.31 27.06 -2.85
C SER A 87 11.07 25.63 -2.34
N ARG A 88 9.81 25.29 -2.06
CA ARG A 88 9.37 23.95 -1.62
C ARG A 88 9.27 22.97 -2.80
N GLY A 89 9.00 23.43 -4.01
CA GLY A 89 9.08 22.63 -5.23
C GLY A 89 10.50 22.15 -5.53
N LYS A 90 11.50 22.90 -5.03
CA LYS A 90 12.92 22.55 -5.15
C LYS A 90 13.35 21.38 -4.26
N LEU A 91 12.64 21.07 -3.17
CA LEU A 91 12.98 19.97 -2.26
C LEU A 91 12.87 18.59 -2.92
N VAL A 92 12.16 18.46 -4.03
CA VAL A 92 12.20 17.25 -4.87
C VAL A 92 13.60 16.98 -5.41
N TYR A 93 14.39 18.03 -5.72
CA TYR A 93 15.78 17.87 -6.17
C TYR A 93 16.69 17.34 -5.07
N ASP A 94 16.43 17.72 -3.79
CA ASP A 94 17.19 17.17 -2.66
C ASP A 94 16.86 15.69 -2.45
N TYR A 95 15.61 15.30 -2.62
CA TYR A 95 15.24 13.87 -2.65
C TYR A 95 16.00 13.13 -3.75
N ILE A 96 16.03 13.67 -4.97
CA ILE A 96 16.75 13.09 -6.12
C ILE A 96 18.27 13.04 -5.85
N ARG A 97 18.85 14.10 -5.24
CA ARG A 97 20.28 14.16 -4.87
C ARG A 97 20.63 12.99 -3.96
N ILE A 98 19.87 12.79 -2.87
CA ILE A 98 20.14 11.72 -1.92
C ILE A 98 19.97 10.34 -2.57
N VAL A 99 18.94 10.11 -3.37
CA VAL A 99 18.76 8.85 -4.12
C VAL A 99 19.93 8.57 -5.05
N ARG A 100 20.41 9.61 -5.78
CA ARG A 100 21.54 9.49 -6.70
C ARG A 100 22.86 9.19 -5.99
N GLU A 101 23.09 9.77 -4.82
CA GLU A 101 24.33 9.61 -4.07
C GLU A 101 24.36 8.31 -3.28
N LYS A 102 23.24 7.90 -2.67
CA LYS A 102 23.12 6.65 -1.89
C LYS A 102 22.93 5.40 -2.74
N MET A 103 22.42 5.55 -3.96
CA MET A 103 22.19 4.43 -4.89
C MET A 103 21.47 3.22 -4.27
N PRO A 104 20.32 3.41 -3.56
CA PRO A 104 19.57 2.30 -2.99
C PRO A 104 19.07 1.35 -4.09
N LYS A 105 18.70 0.12 -3.72
CA LYS A 105 18.11 -0.86 -4.65
C LYS A 105 16.81 -0.37 -5.25
N PHE A 106 16.03 0.37 -4.47
CA PHE A 106 14.78 1.01 -4.90
C PHE A 106 14.55 2.35 -4.20
N PHE A 107 13.72 3.18 -4.80
CA PHE A 107 13.13 4.33 -4.12
C PHE A 107 11.62 4.41 -4.37
N ILE A 108 10.90 5.05 -3.45
CA ILE A 108 9.48 5.37 -3.58
C ILE A 108 9.27 6.82 -3.22
N MET A 109 8.71 7.58 -4.16
CA MET A 109 8.31 8.96 -3.93
C MET A 109 6.80 9.10 -4.11
N GLU A 110 6.12 9.53 -3.05
CA GLU A 110 4.69 9.87 -3.08
C GLU A 110 4.48 11.35 -3.31
N ASN A 111 3.42 11.71 -4.05
CA ASN A 111 3.01 13.11 -4.17
C ASN A 111 1.53 13.24 -4.53
N VAL A 112 1.03 14.48 -4.58
CA VAL A 112 -0.36 14.77 -4.99
C VAL A 112 -0.59 14.56 -6.49
N SER A 113 -1.83 14.23 -6.86
CA SER A 113 -2.24 14.03 -8.25
C SER A 113 -2.02 15.27 -9.14
N GLY A 114 -1.98 16.46 -8.55
CA GLY A 114 -1.68 17.70 -9.28
C GLY A 114 -0.36 17.70 -10.02
N MET A 115 0.62 16.92 -9.55
CA MET A 115 1.95 16.81 -10.17
C MET A 115 1.92 16.26 -11.60
N VAL A 116 0.96 15.40 -11.92
CA VAL A 116 0.80 14.78 -13.26
C VAL A 116 -0.24 15.46 -14.15
N THR A 117 -0.74 16.63 -13.75
CA THR A 117 -1.66 17.41 -14.59
C THR A 117 -0.95 18.03 -15.79
N PRO A 118 -1.67 18.39 -16.89
CA PRO A 118 -1.07 19.03 -18.06
C PRO A 118 -0.22 20.25 -17.72
N ARG A 119 -0.61 21.01 -16.69
CA ARG A 119 0.14 22.18 -16.23
C ARG A 119 1.55 21.85 -15.73
N HIS A 120 1.73 20.72 -15.10
CA HIS A 120 2.97 20.34 -14.41
C HIS A 120 3.71 19.17 -15.06
N ILE A 121 3.15 18.56 -16.09
CA ILE A 121 3.69 17.33 -16.71
C ILE A 121 5.12 17.52 -17.27
N LYS A 122 5.46 18.71 -17.74
CA LYS A 122 6.83 19.00 -18.23
C LYS A 122 7.85 18.88 -17.11
N ALA A 123 7.58 19.50 -15.95
CA ALA A 123 8.44 19.41 -14.79
C ALA A 123 8.50 17.99 -14.21
N PHE A 124 7.36 17.30 -14.17
CA PHE A 124 7.27 15.91 -13.77
C PHE A 124 8.18 14.99 -14.62
N ASN A 125 8.15 15.16 -15.94
CA ASN A 125 9.02 14.41 -16.85
C ASN A 125 10.51 14.71 -16.63
N VAL A 126 10.87 15.94 -16.24
CA VAL A 126 12.27 16.27 -15.86
C VAL A 126 12.69 15.43 -14.65
N PHE A 127 11.87 15.34 -13.61
CA PHE A 127 12.18 14.50 -12.43
C PHE A 127 12.35 13.03 -12.79
N LEU A 128 11.44 12.47 -13.60
CA LEU A 128 11.58 11.08 -14.07
C LEU A 128 12.89 10.86 -14.83
N ASN A 129 13.31 11.81 -15.67
CA ASN A 129 14.55 11.71 -16.41
C ASN A 129 15.79 11.83 -15.51
N LEU A 130 15.75 12.67 -14.46
CA LEU A 130 16.84 12.75 -13.48
C LEU A 130 17.05 11.40 -12.77
N PHE A 131 15.99 10.73 -12.37
CA PHE A 131 16.09 9.38 -11.79
C PHE A 131 16.58 8.33 -12.81
N ARG A 132 16.10 8.39 -14.06
CA ARG A 132 16.57 7.49 -15.13
C ARG A 132 18.06 7.67 -15.42
N ASN A 133 18.54 8.91 -15.44
CA ASN A 133 19.95 9.24 -15.63
C ASN A 133 20.80 8.83 -14.41
N ALA A 134 20.21 8.79 -13.21
CA ALA A 134 20.84 8.25 -12.01
C ALA A 134 20.91 6.71 -11.98
N GLY A 135 20.48 6.02 -13.03
CA GLY A 135 20.62 4.57 -13.15
C GLY A 135 19.39 3.75 -12.72
N TYR A 136 18.20 4.36 -12.68
CA TYR A 136 16.97 3.67 -12.29
C TYR A 136 16.05 3.37 -13.47
N VAL A 137 15.33 2.25 -13.38
CA VAL A 137 14.09 2.01 -14.15
C VAL A 137 12.96 2.64 -13.34
N VAL A 138 12.28 3.64 -13.92
CA VAL A 138 11.27 4.43 -13.19
C VAL A 138 9.90 4.19 -13.77
N LYS A 139 8.96 3.81 -12.90
CA LYS A 139 7.53 3.68 -13.18
C LYS A 139 6.74 4.61 -12.25
N TYR A 140 5.56 5.02 -12.66
CA TYR A 140 4.65 5.75 -11.80
C TYR A 140 3.19 5.34 -12.07
N GLU A 141 2.34 5.51 -11.06
CA GLU A 141 0.91 5.24 -11.15
C GLU A 141 0.13 6.25 -10.32
N LEU A 142 -1.04 6.63 -10.81
CA LEU A 142 -2.00 7.44 -10.05
C LEU A 142 -2.94 6.48 -9.32
N MET A 143 -2.74 6.35 -8.01
CA MET A 143 -3.45 5.40 -7.17
C MET A 143 -4.54 6.10 -6.35
N ASN A 144 -5.73 5.50 -6.29
CA ASN A 144 -6.77 5.93 -5.36
C ASN A 144 -6.72 5.06 -4.10
N ALA A 145 -6.61 5.69 -2.94
CA ALA A 145 -6.64 4.99 -1.66
C ALA A 145 -7.89 4.11 -1.49
N ALA A 146 -9.02 4.55 -2.03
CA ALA A 146 -10.29 3.82 -2.04
C ALA A 146 -10.17 2.39 -2.62
N ASP A 147 -9.31 2.21 -3.62
CA ASP A 147 -9.07 0.92 -4.26
C ASP A 147 -8.33 -0.09 -3.34
N PHE A 148 -7.82 0.35 -2.18
CA PHE A 148 -6.99 -0.42 -1.25
C PHE A 148 -7.63 -0.58 0.15
N LYS A 149 -8.95 -0.70 0.22
CA LYS A 149 -9.71 -0.83 1.48
C LYS A 149 -9.49 0.33 2.45
N ILE A 150 -9.32 1.53 1.93
CA ILE A 150 -9.21 2.76 2.70
C ILE A 150 -10.52 3.54 2.52
N PRO A 151 -11.23 3.92 3.57
CA PRO A 151 -12.54 4.57 3.48
C PRO A 151 -12.44 6.04 3.06
N GLN A 152 -11.63 6.31 2.03
CA GLN A 152 -11.32 7.66 1.60
C GLN A 152 -11.04 7.73 0.10
N ASP A 153 -11.70 8.67 -0.57
CA ASP A 153 -11.39 9.04 -1.95
C ASP A 153 -10.17 9.98 -1.95
N ARG A 154 -8.97 9.41 -2.19
CA ARG A 154 -7.68 10.12 -2.14
C ARG A 154 -6.77 9.64 -3.25
N LEU A 155 -6.59 10.49 -4.26
CA LEU A 155 -5.68 10.24 -5.38
C LEU A 155 -4.26 10.70 -5.05
N ARG A 156 -3.27 9.83 -5.30
CA ARG A 156 -1.84 10.11 -5.13
C ARG A 156 -1.04 9.54 -6.28
N VAL A 157 -0.04 10.27 -6.73
CA VAL A 157 0.95 9.72 -7.65
C VAL A 157 2.04 9.02 -6.84
N ILE A 158 2.30 7.77 -7.17
CA ILE A 158 3.36 6.96 -6.59
C ILE A 158 4.40 6.72 -7.68
N ILE A 159 5.63 7.14 -7.43
CA ILE A 159 6.76 6.96 -8.31
C ILE A 159 7.69 5.93 -7.68
N VAL A 160 8.04 4.91 -8.44
CA VAL A 160 8.92 3.83 -7.98
C VAL A 160 10.08 3.71 -8.95
N GLY A 161 11.29 3.72 -8.41
CA GLY A 161 12.49 3.41 -9.16
C GLY A 161 13.15 2.15 -8.63
N THR A 162 13.55 1.25 -9.52
CA THR A 162 14.40 0.10 -9.22
C THR A 162 15.73 0.27 -9.95
N ARG A 163 16.87 0.00 -9.27
CA ARG A 163 18.18 0.16 -9.86
C ARG A 163 18.37 -0.78 -11.06
N LYS A 164 18.87 -0.25 -12.18
CA LYS A 164 18.92 -0.97 -13.47
C LYS A 164 19.76 -2.24 -13.44
N ASP A 165 20.89 -2.20 -12.73
CA ASP A 165 21.83 -3.32 -12.61
C ASP A 165 21.23 -4.55 -11.92
N LEU A 166 20.18 -4.36 -11.11
CA LEU A 166 19.51 -5.45 -10.42
C LEU A 166 18.53 -6.22 -11.31
N ASN A 167 18.23 -5.70 -12.50
CA ASN A 167 17.32 -6.29 -13.47
C ASN A 167 15.97 -6.72 -12.85
N VAL A 168 15.44 -5.87 -11.97
CA VAL A 168 14.20 -6.11 -11.22
C VAL A 168 13.05 -5.38 -11.88
N GLU A 169 12.00 -6.10 -12.23
CA GLU A 169 10.78 -5.49 -12.74
C GLU A 169 9.79 -5.23 -11.60
N TYR A 170 9.48 -3.96 -11.34
CA TYR A 170 8.46 -3.56 -10.38
C TYR A 170 7.07 -3.58 -11.02
N LEU A 171 6.10 -4.13 -10.29
CA LEU A 171 4.67 -4.08 -10.63
C LEU A 171 3.90 -3.42 -9.48
N PHE A 172 3.06 -2.43 -9.82
CA PHE A 172 2.19 -1.80 -8.83
C PHE A 172 1.20 -2.82 -8.25
N PRO A 173 0.76 -2.61 -6.99
CA PRO A 173 -0.26 -3.48 -6.40
C PRO A 173 -1.57 -3.32 -7.17
N THR A 174 -2.24 -4.42 -7.43
CA THR A 174 -3.58 -4.42 -8.04
C THR A 174 -4.62 -3.95 -7.05
N LYS A 175 -5.70 -3.36 -7.54
CA LYS A 175 -6.88 -3.03 -6.72
C LYS A 175 -7.36 -4.25 -5.96
N VAL A 176 -7.76 -4.03 -4.70
CA VAL A 176 -8.30 -5.09 -3.88
C VAL A 176 -9.77 -5.28 -4.23
N ASP A 177 -10.08 -6.40 -4.84
CA ASP A 177 -11.47 -6.76 -5.18
C ASP A 177 -12.26 -7.08 -3.91
N SER A 178 -12.99 -6.10 -3.41
CA SER A 178 -13.82 -6.23 -2.21
C SER A 178 -14.80 -5.06 -2.10
N THR A 179 -15.86 -5.26 -1.32
CA THR A 179 -16.79 -4.17 -0.96
C THR A 179 -16.02 -2.99 -0.36
N PRO A 180 -16.24 -1.76 -0.85
CA PRO A 180 -15.61 -0.56 -0.30
C PRO A 180 -15.85 -0.43 1.21
N ILE A 181 -14.84 0.01 1.93
CA ILE A 181 -15.00 0.36 3.35
C ILE A 181 -15.63 1.76 3.42
N THR A 182 -16.71 1.86 4.16
CA THR A 182 -17.50 3.08 4.31
C THR A 182 -17.23 3.76 5.66
N LEU A 183 -17.71 4.98 5.83
CA LEU A 183 -17.54 5.76 7.05
C LEU A 183 -18.14 5.05 8.28
N ILE A 184 -19.28 4.38 8.14
CA ILE A 184 -19.87 3.63 9.27
C ILE A 184 -18.92 2.53 9.80
N ARG A 185 -18.17 1.88 8.90
CA ARG A 185 -17.20 0.85 9.30
C ARG A 185 -15.89 1.43 9.84
N ALA A 186 -15.56 2.66 9.48
CA ALA A 186 -14.31 3.30 9.90
C ALA A 186 -14.41 4.00 11.25
N ILE A 187 -15.53 4.70 11.49
CA ILE A 187 -15.70 5.58 12.64
C ILE A 187 -17.03 5.41 13.39
N GLY A 188 -17.95 4.56 12.90
CA GLY A 188 -19.29 4.43 13.49
C GLY A 188 -19.33 3.77 14.87
N ASP A 189 -18.24 3.13 15.32
CA ASP A 189 -18.06 2.56 16.64
C ASP A 189 -17.51 3.54 17.68
N LEU A 190 -17.11 4.76 17.27
CA LEU A 190 -16.67 5.82 18.18
C LEU A 190 -17.87 6.41 18.93
N LYS A 191 -18.27 5.76 20.03
CA LYS A 191 -19.48 6.10 20.81
C LYS A 191 -19.32 7.37 21.66
N THR A 192 -18.10 7.69 22.05
CA THR A 192 -17.82 8.91 22.82
C THR A 192 -17.91 10.12 21.90
N ALA A 193 -18.67 11.13 22.30
CA ALA A 193 -18.73 12.38 21.54
C ALA A 193 -17.35 13.07 21.57
N PRO A 194 -16.85 13.55 20.42
CA PRO A 194 -15.62 14.30 20.39
C PRO A 194 -15.78 15.66 21.06
N THR A 195 -14.73 16.15 21.69
CA THR A 195 -14.74 17.46 22.35
C THR A 195 -14.26 18.56 21.39
N PRO A 196 -14.89 19.76 21.42
CA PRO A 196 -14.30 20.92 20.77
C PRO A 196 -12.93 21.22 21.39
N TYR A 197 -11.93 21.48 20.57
CA TYR A 197 -10.61 21.85 21.04
C TYR A 197 -10.63 23.26 21.70
N ASN A 198 -10.14 23.36 22.91
CA ASN A 198 -10.19 24.57 23.74
C ASN A 198 -8.79 25.16 24.07
N ASN A 199 -7.75 24.81 23.33
CA ASN A 199 -6.35 25.17 23.57
C ASN A 199 -5.72 24.59 24.85
N GLU A 200 -6.37 23.69 25.55
CA GLU A 200 -5.76 22.94 26.64
C GLU A 200 -5.02 21.71 26.08
N ARG A 201 -3.86 21.38 26.66
CA ARG A 201 -3.14 20.15 26.30
C ARG A 201 -4.06 18.97 26.46
N VAL A 202 -4.13 18.13 25.43
CA VAL A 202 -4.89 16.88 25.50
C VAL A 202 -4.34 16.07 26.68
N ASN A 203 -5.06 16.07 27.79
CA ASN A 203 -4.77 15.18 28.90
C ASN A 203 -4.94 13.74 28.38
N ILE A 204 -3.85 12.99 28.41
CA ILE A 204 -3.81 11.58 28.06
C ILE A 204 -4.46 10.82 29.23
N ASP A 205 -5.76 10.97 29.37
CA ASP A 205 -6.55 10.15 30.29
C ASP A 205 -6.63 8.73 29.72
N SER A 206 -6.20 7.74 30.49
CA SER A 206 -6.11 6.34 30.09
C SER A 206 -7.43 5.72 29.65
N ASN A 207 -8.55 6.35 29.94
CA ASN A 207 -9.91 5.88 29.62
C ASN A 207 -10.57 6.63 28.46
N ALA A 208 -9.97 7.67 27.93
CA ALA A 208 -10.51 8.45 26.83
C ALA A 208 -9.97 7.97 25.47
N ILE A 209 -10.76 8.13 24.41
CA ILE A 209 -10.31 7.92 23.05
C ILE A 209 -9.31 9.03 22.73
N LEU A 210 -8.04 8.68 22.55
CA LEU A 210 -6.96 9.61 22.28
C LEU A 210 -7.17 10.39 20.98
N ASN A 211 -6.90 11.71 21.01
CA ASN A 211 -7.00 12.60 19.85
C ASN A 211 -8.42 12.72 19.27
N HIS A 212 -9.45 12.55 20.12
CA HIS A 212 -10.85 12.65 19.69
C HIS A 212 -11.44 14.05 19.91
N ASP A 213 -10.63 15.05 19.68
CA ASP A 213 -10.97 16.47 19.66
C ASP A 213 -11.08 16.98 18.22
N TYR A 214 -11.87 18.03 18.00
CA TYR A 214 -12.11 18.59 16.68
C TYR A 214 -11.98 20.12 16.65
N TYR A 215 -11.59 20.65 15.48
CA TYR A 215 -11.49 22.09 15.24
C TYR A 215 -12.88 22.71 15.13
N SER A 216 -13.24 23.59 16.07
CA SER A 216 -14.53 24.26 16.18
C SER A 216 -14.56 25.69 15.59
N GLY A 217 -13.46 26.11 14.94
CA GLY A 217 -13.39 27.45 14.34
C GLY A 217 -14.37 27.66 13.19
N PRO A 218 -14.57 28.92 12.75
CA PRO A 218 -15.61 29.31 11.81
C PRO A 218 -15.47 28.63 10.45
N TYR A 219 -16.55 28.66 9.69
CA TYR A 219 -16.64 28.20 8.31
C TYR A 219 -16.53 29.39 7.37
N ASP A 220 -15.46 29.44 6.55
CA ASP A 220 -15.27 30.52 5.58
C ASP A 220 -16.06 30.27 4.26
N SER A 221 -16.15 31.26 3.40
CA SER A 221 -16.84 31.17 2.12
C SER A 221 -16.29 30.10 1.21
N LYS A 222 -14.96 29.88 1.23
CA LYS A 222 -14.30 28.81 0.47
C LYS A 222 -14.72 27.42 0.97
N PHE A 223 -14.90 27.27 2.26
CA PHE A 223 -15.42 26.02 2.85
C PHE A 223 -16.88 25.80 2.42
N MET A 224 -17.70 26.84 2.48
CA MET A 224 -19.14 26.80 2.16
C MET A 224 -19.43 26.69 0.66
N ALA A 225 -18.43 26.79 -0.23
CA ALA A 225 -18.64 26.71 -1.67
C ALA A 225 -19.06 25.33 -2.18
N ARG A 226 -18.92 24.26 -1.40
CA ARG A 226 -19.26 22.90 -1.82
C ARG A 226 -19.75 22.06 -0.64
N ASN A 227 -20.51 20.99 -0.93
CA ASN A 227 -20.89 20.04 0.10
C ASN A 227 -19.64 19.39 0.72
N ARG A 228 -19.63 19.33 2.06
CA ARG A 228 -18.53 18.77 2.86
C ARG A 228 -18.95 17.52 3.64
N VAL A 229 -20.19 17.05 3.48
CA VAL A 229 -20.74 15.89 4.13
C VAL A 229 -20.77 14.71 3.17
N ARG A 230 -20.26 13.57 3.61
CA ARG A 230 -20.51 12.24 3.03
C ARG A 230 -21.38 11.45 4.00
N GLY A 231 -22.29 10.66 3.47
CA GLY A 231 -23.15 9.81 4.28
C GLY A 231 -22.39 8.61 4.88
N TRP A 232 -23.00 7.99 5.89
CA TRP A 232 -22.42 6.84 6.60
C TRP A 232 -22.02 5.66 5.68
N ASN A 233 -22.78 5.44 4.61
CA ASN A 233 -22.54 4.36 3.65
C ASN A 233 -21.63 4.76 2.47
N GLU A 234 -21.01 5.93 2.56
CA GLU A 234 -20.05 6.42 1.55
C GLU A 234 -18.62 6.38 2.10
N GLN A 235 -17.66 6.59 1.21
CA GLN A 235 -16.26 6.85 1.55
C GLN A 235 -16.09 8.35 1.83
N SER A 236 -15.17 8.70 2.72
CA SER A 236 -14.83 10.09 3.03
C SER A 236 -14.28 10.83 1.80
N PHE A 237 -14.47 12.15 1.79
CA PHE A 237 -13.58 13.01 1.02
C PHE A 237 -12.14 12.88 1.50
N THR A 238 -11.19 13.36 0.69
CA THR A 238 -9.78 13.43 1.09
C THR A 238 -9.64 14.21 2.40
N ILE A 239 -9.02 13.57 3.40
CA ILE A 239 -8.61 14.21 4.65
C ILE A 239 -7.55 15.26 4.35
N GLN A 240 -7.76 16.48 4.84
CA GLN A 240 -6.96 17.64 4.54
C GLN A 240 -5.87 17.88 5.60
N ALA A 241 -4.80 18.58 5.24
CA ALA A 241 -3.78 19.02 6.19
C ALA A 241 -4.16 20.32 6.93
N GLN A 242 -5.25 20.94 6.55
CA GLN A 242 -5.74 22.19 7.15
C GLN A 242 -7.04 21.96 7.91
N ALA A 243 -7.01 22.10 9.21
CA ALA A 243 -8.16 21.88 10.12
C ALA A 243 -9.46 22.55 9.62
N LYS A 244 -9.38 23.79 9.15
CA LYS A 244 -10.54 24.54 8.66
C LYS A 244 -11.21 23.92 7.43
N ASN A 245 -10.51 23.10 6.66
CA ASN A 245 -10.98 22.49 5.42
C ASN A 245 -11.40 21.02 5.56
N GLU A 246 -11.34 20.47 6.78
CA GLU A 246 -11.71 19.08 7.03
C GLU A 246 -13.16 18.77 6.65
N PRO A 247 -13.44 17.56 6.16
CA PRO A 247 -14.81 17.10 5.95
C PRO A 247 -15.65 17.18 7.22
N LEU A 248 -16.95 17.30 7.02
CA LEU A 248 -17.93 17.26 8.10
C LEU A 248 -18.33 15.82 8.42
N HIS A 249 -18.68 15.60 9.69
CA HIS A 249 -19.08 14.30 10.19
C HIS A 249 -20.39 13.82 9.54
N PRO A 250 -20.52 12.51 9.22
CA PRO A 250 -21.67 11.92 8.51
C PRO A 250 -22.99 11.95 9.29
N GLN A 251 -23.01 12.39 10.55
CA GLN A 251 -24.27 12.64 11.30
C GLN A 251 -25.07 13.80 10.72
N ALA A 252 -24.41 14.75 10.08
CA ALA A 252 -25.07 15.90 9.46
C ALA A 252 -25.69 15.50 8.11
N PRO A 253 -26.83 16.09 7.72
CA PRO A 253 -27.35 15.93 6.38
C PRO A 253 -26.46 16.67 5.37
N PRO A 254 -26.52 16.33 4.06
CA PRO A 254 -25.84 17.10 3.02
C PRO A 254 -26.22 18.59 3.07
N MET A 255 -25.24 19.46 2.80
CA MET A 255 -25.45 20.92 2.76
C MET A 255 -26.38 21.30 1.60
N VAL A 256 -27.24 22.28 1.83
CA VAL A 256 -28.21 22.79 0.85
C VAL A 256 -27.50 23.65 -0.19
N TYR A 257 -27.75 23.38 -1.46
CA TYR A 257 -27.23 24.18 -2.57
C TYR A 257 -27.98 25.52 -2.67
N VAL A 258 -27.27 26.63 -2.71
CA VAL A 258 -27.78 27.98 -2.96
C VAL A 258 -27.28 28.49 -4.32
N SER A 259 -25.97 28.43 -4.54
CA SER A 259 -25.34 28.86 -5.79
C SER A 259 -24.08 28.01 -6.09
N PRO A 260 -23.45 28.13 -7.26
CA PRO A 260 -22.21 27.42 -7.57
C PRO A 260 -21.08 27.65 -6.55
N GLN A 261 -21.15 28.75 -5.81
CA GLN A 261 -20.13 29.17 -4.85
C GLN A 261 -20.64 29.20 -3.41
N GLU A 262 -21.87 28.74 -3.15
CA GLU A 262 -22.49 28.83 -1.84
C GLU A 262 -23.37 27.63 -1.54
N ARG A 263 -23.20 27.11 -0.32
CA ARG A 263 -24.10 26.16 0.33
C ARG A 263 -24.33 26.60 1.76
N ILE A 264 -25.44 26.18 2.32
CA ILE A 264 -25.81 26.49 3.69
C ILE A 264 -26.09 25.19 4.46
N PHE A 265 -26.06 25.25 5.76
CA PHE A 265 -26.52 24.18 6.61
C PHE A 265 -28.04 24.07 6.59
N VAL A 266 -28.54 22.86 6.82
CA VAL A 266 -29.99 22.66 6.92
C VAL A 266 -30.50 23.33 8.18
N GLY A 267 -31.54 24.22 8.03
CA GLY A 267 -32.13 24.98 9.13
C GLY A 267 -32.61 24.07 10.26
N GLY A 268 -32.28 24.43 11.50
CA GLY A 268 -32.58 23.64 12.70
C GLY A 268 -31.72 22.43 12.94
N LYS A 269 -30.74 22.15 12.04
CA LYS A 269 -29.79 21.03 12.18
C LYS A 269 -28.33 21.49 12.23
N GLU A 270 -28.09 22.78 12.46
CA GLU A 270 -26.77 23.40 12.49
C GLU A 270 -25.83 22.70 13.50
N HIS A 271 -26.36 22.27 14.63
CA HIS A 271 -25.63 21.57 15.69
C HIS A 271 -25.05 20.22 15.27
N LEU A 272 -25.54 19.62 14.18
CA LEU A 272 -25.01 18.36 13.65
C LEU A 272 -23.75 18.55 12.81
N TYR A 273 -23.51 19.77 12.32
CA TYR A 273 -22.38 20.06 11.45
C TYR A 273 -21.13 20.35 12.27
N ARG A 274 -20.33 19.31 12.48
CA ARG A 274 -18.99 19.43 13.04
C ARG A 274 -17.97 18.84 12.09
N ARG A 275 -16.74 19.32 12.15
CA ARG A 275 -15.63 18.67 11.44
C ARG A 275 -15.33 17.32 12.07
N LEU A 276 -14.77 16.41 11.27
CA LEU A 276 -14.22 15.17 11.79
C LEU A 276 -13.13 15.48 12.82
N SER A 277 -13.07 14.71 13.90
CA SER A 277 -11.98 14.83 14.88
C SER A 277 -10.65 14.31 14.30
N VAL A 278 -9.54 14.63 14.98
CA VAL A 278 -8.22 14.11 14.57
C VAL A 278 -8.21 12.58 14.55
N ARG A 279 -8.84 11.92 15.55
CA ARG A 279 -8.95 10.44 15.60
C ARG A 279 -9.81 9.87 14.47
N GLU A 280 -10.93 10.51 14.16
CA GLU A 280 -11.78 10.10 13.04
C GLU A 280 -11.00 10.20 11.73
N CYS A 281 -10.30 11.31 11.50
CA CYS A 281 -9.41 11.47 10.35
C CYS A 281 -8.31 10.40 10.30
N ALA A 282 -7.68 10.09 11.44
CA ALA A 282 -6.65 9.07 11.54
C ALA A 282 -7.18 7.67 11.18
N ARG A 283 -8.36 7.28 11.69
CA ARG A 283 -9.00 6.00 11.33
C ARG A 283 -9.37 5.94 9.85
N ILE A 284 -9.88 7.02 9.27
CA ILE A 284 -10.16 7.13 7.84
C ILE A 284 -8.87 6.97 7.02
N GLN A 285 -7.76 7.51 7.49
CA GLN A 285 -6.41 7.32 6.92
C GLN A 285 -5.81 5.95 7.24
N THR A 286 -6.50 5.11 8.02
CA THR A 286 -6.07 3.76 8.43
C THR A 286 -4.90 3.70 9.42
N PHE A 287 -4.67 4.75 10.20
CA PHE A 287 -3.85 4.66 11.39
C PHE A 287 -4.55 3.79 12.44
N PRO A 288 -3.83 2.92 13.16
CA PRO A 288 -4.41 2.16 14.26
C PRO A 288 -4.69 3.07 15.47
N ASP A 289 -5.60 2.67 16.36
CA ASP A 289 -5.92 3.46 17.57
C ASP A 289 -4.75 3.57 18.54
N SER A 290 -3.82 2.63 18.49
CA SER A 290 -2.56 2.68 19.26
C SER A 290 -1.60 3.76 18.78
N PHE A 291 -1.78 4.30 17.57
CA PHE A 291 -0.95 5.39 17.06
C PHE A 291 -1.37 6.70 17.73
N LYS A 292 -0.42 7.37 18.41
CA LYS A 292 -0.66 8.56 19.21
C LYS A 292 -0.15 9.79 18.49
N PHE A 293 -1.00 10.81 18.35
CA PHE A 293 -0.59 12.11 17.83
C PHE A 293 -0.34 13.05 19.02
N VAL A 294 0.84 13.64 19.06
CA VAL A 294 1.25 14.61 20.08
C VAL A 294 1.25 15.98 19.44
N TYR A 295 0.44 16.89 19.93
CA TYR A 295 0.36 18.26 19.45
C TYR A 295 -0.11 19.21 20.55
N ASP A 296 0.39 20.45 20.49
CA ASP A 296 -0.08 21.54 21.34
C ASP A 296 -1.22 22.33 20.66
N ARG A 297 -1.26 22.34 19.32
CA ARG A 297 -2.29 22.98 18.52
C ARG A 297 -3.00 21.94 17.68
N ILE A 298 -4.33 21.97 17.66
CA ILE A 298 -5.13 20.98 16.93
C ILE A 298 -4.82 20.97 15.42
N GLU A 299 -4.43 22.12 14.87
CA GLU A 299 -4.04 22.25 13.47
C GLU A 299 -2.84 21.37 13.13
N ASP A 300 -1.92 21.16 14.08
CA ASP A 300 -0.76 20.26 13.90
C ASP A 300 -1.22 18.79 13.86
N GLY A 301 -2.24 18.43 14.65
CA GLY A 301 -2.88 17.11 14.57
C GLY A 301 -3.44 16.83 13.18
N TYR A 302 -4.25 17.73 12.63
CA TYR A 302 -4.77 17.60 11.28
C TYR A 302 -3.68 17.65 10.21
N LYS A 303 -2.67 18.49 10.37
CA LYS A 303 -1.51 18.57 9.47
C LYS A 303 -0.81 17.22 9.38
N MET A 304 -0.54 16.56 10.51
CA MET A 304 0.08 15.24 10.56
C MET A 304 -0.74 14.19 9.83
N VAL A 305 -2.04 14.11 10.14
CA VAL A 305 -2.92 13.11 9.52
C VAL A 305 -3.15 13.39 8.03
N GLY A 306 -3.44 14.63 7.66
CA GLY A 306 -3.79 15.01 6.29
C GLY A 306 -2.64 14.94 5.30
N ASN A 307 -1.39 15.20 5.75
CA ASN A 307 -0.19 15.06 4.90
C ASN A 307 0.25 13.59 4.77
N ALA A 308 -0.14 12.73 5.69
CA ALA A 308 0.33 11.35 5.70
C ALA A 308 -0.12 10.55 4.46
N VAL A 309 0.74 9.65 4.02
CA VAL A 309 0.34 8.52 3.19
C VAL A 309 -0.44 7.55 4.08
N PRO A 310 -1.65 7.11 3.68
CA PRO A 310 -2.39 6.13 4.47
C PRO A 310 -1.56 4.87 4.71
N PRO A 311 -1.34 4.43 5.97
CA PRO A 311 -0.50 3.27 6.28
C PRO A 311 -0.89 2.00 5.52
N ARG A 312 -2.17 1.81 5.24
CA ARG A 312 -2.64 0.65 4.46
C ARG A 312 -2.23 0.75 2.98
N LEU A 313 -2.26 1.93 2.37
CA LEU A 313 -1.75 2.12 1.00
C LEU A 313 -0.24 1.84 0.96
N ALA A 314 0.50 2.41 1.91
CA ALA A 314 1.93 2.19 2.07
C ALA A 314 2.26 0.69 2.22
N TYR A 315 1.47 -0.05 3.00
CA TYR A 315 1.61 -1.49 3.18
C TYR A 315 1.49 -2.27 1.86
N TYR A 316 0.49 -1.96 1.01
CA TYR A 316 0.34 -2.63 -0.28
C TYR A 316 1.49 -2.30 -1.24
N ILE A 317 1.96 -1.06 -1.26
CA ILE A 317 3.14 -0.65 -2.03
C ILE A 317 4.38 -1.40 -1.54
N ALA A 318 4.60 -1.46 -0.24
CA ALA A 318 5.72 -2.18 0.38
C ALA A 318 5.69 -3.68 0.08
N LEU A 319 4.52 -4.32 0.12
CA LEU A 319 4.36 -5.72 -0.28
C LEU A 319 4.75 -5.95 -1.74
N SER A 320 4.39 -5.01 -2.64
CA SER A 320 4.80 -5.11 -4.06
C SER A 320 6.31 -5.00 -4.22
N ILE A 321 6.98 -4.12 -3.46
CA ILE A 321 8.45 -4.04 -3.42
C ILE A 321 9.04 -5.36 -2.90
N ARG A 322 8.55 -5.88 -1.77
CA ARG A 322 9.03 -7.18 -1.25
C ARG A 322 8.89 -8.29 -2.28
N LYS A 323 7.72 -8.38 -2.90
CA LYS A 323 7.45 -9.39 -3.94
C LYS A 323 8.45 -9.26 -5.09
N CYS A 324 8.70 -8.03 -5.56
CA CYS A 324 9.61 -7.72 -6.64
C CYS A 324 11.04 -8.19 -6.32
N PHE A 325 11.57 -7.85 -5.15
CA PHE A 325 12.93 -8.24 -4.76
C PHE A 325 13.06 -9.70 -4.31
N SER A 326 12.04 -10.28 -3.71
CA SER A 326 12.04 -11.72 -3.41
C SER A 326 12.08 -12.56 -4.67
N MET A 327 11.45 -12.08 -5.75
CA MET A 327 11.47 -12.77 -7.04
C MET A 327 12.78 -12.55 -7.82
N SER A 328 13.52 -11.47 -7.59
CA SER A 328 14.81 -11.20 -8.23
C SER A 328 15.99 -11.92 -7.55
N MET A 329 15.84 -12.34 -6.29
CA MET A 329 16.81 -13.19 -5.61
C MET A 329 16.79 -14.64 -6.11
N LEU A 330 15.82 -14.98 -6.97
CA LEU A 330 15.88 -16.22 -7.75
C LEU A 330 16.93 -16.03 -8.85
N PRO A 331 17.90 -16.95 -9.00
CA PRO A 331 18.94 -16.82 -10.01
C PRO A 331 18.32 -16.58 -11.38
N ASN A 332 18.91 -15.65 -12.13
CA ASN A 332 18.50 -15.28 -13.49
C ASN A 332 18.46 -16.50 -14.38
N SER A 333 17.35 -17.13 -14.49
CA SER A 333 16.94 -17.91 -15.65
C SER A 333 15.62 -18.61 -15.37
N HIS A 334 14.63 -18.18 -16.12
CA HIS A 334 13.40 -18.91 -16.39
C HIS A 334 12.33 -18.94 -15.29
N THR A 335 11.20 -18.47 -15.64
CA THR A 335 9.92 -18.59 -14.94
C THR A 335 9.70 -20.00 -14.42
N GLY A 336 9.89 -20.17 -13.11
CA GLY A 336 9.49 -21.39 -12.42
C GLY A 336 8.00 -21.35 -12.12
N ILE A 337 7.34 -22.47 -12.27
CA ILE A 337 5.96 -22.65 -11.84
C ILE A 337 5.97 -23.64 -10.68
N ALA A 338 5.36 -23.27 -9.56
CA ALA A 338 5.08 -24.20 -8.48
C ALA A 338 3.65 -24.72 -8.65
N LEU A 339 3.49 -26.03 -8.70
CA LEU A 339 2.19 -26.67 -8.72
C LEU A 339 1.83 -27.09 -7.30
N ILE A 340 0.68 -26.64 -6.81
CA ILE A 340 0.13 -27.04 -5.52
C ILE A 340 -1.18 -27.78 -5.78
N GLY A 341 -1.19 -29.06 -5.38
CA GLY A 341 -2.39 -29.89 -5.44
C GLY A 341 -3.15 -29.84 -4.11
N TYR A 342 -4.46 -29.82 -4.19
CA TYR A 342 -5.35 -30.02 -3.06
C TYR A 342 -5.83 -31.48 -3.08
N VAL A 343 -5.74 -32.14 -1.93
CA VAL A 343 -6.12 -33.51 -1.79
C VAL A 343 -7.03 -33.73 -0.58
N LYS A 344 -7.82 -34.80 -0.62
CA LYS A 344 -8.67 -35.18 0.52
C LYS A 344 -7.87 -35.63 1.75
N SER A 345 -6.66 -36.14 1.55
CA SER A 345 -5.76 -36.56 2.62
C SER A 345 -4.30 -36.34 2.21
N GLU A 346 -3.41 -36.11 3.19
CA GLU A 346 -1.97 -35.91 2.98
C GLU A 346 -1.27 -37.15 2.38
N SER A 347 -1.87 -38.32 2.50
CA SER A 347 -1.36 -39.59 1.98
C SER A 347 -1.55 -39.77 0.48
N ASP A 348 -2.34 -38.91 -0.17
CA ASP A 348 -2.78 -39.15 -1.54
C ASP A 348 -1.81 -38.62 -2.63
N PHE A 349 -0.76 -37.90 -2.25
CA PHE A 349 0.18 -37.35 -3.23
C PHE A 349 1.65 -37.44 -2.84
N ASN A 350 2.45 -37.86 -3.81
CA ASN A 350 3.90 -37.73 -3.80
C ASN A 350 4.36 -36.91 -5.01
N ILE A 351 5.21 -35.91 -4.77
CA ILE A 351 5.85 -35.16 -5.84
C ILE A 351 7.23 -35.80 -6.07
N ILE A 352 7.45 -36.30 -7.27
CA ILE A 352 8.69 -36.97 -7.66
C ILE A 352 9.40 -36.06 -8.68
N ARG A 353 10.64 -35.71 -8.37
CA ARG A 353 11.54 -35.02 -9.32
C ARG A 353 12.30 -36.02 -10.17
N LYS A 354 12.26 -35.82 -11.49
CA LYS A 354 13.13 -36.51 -12.44
C LYS A 354 13.53 -35.53 -13.55
N GLU A 355 14.83 -35.21 -13.65
CA GLU A 355 15.41 -34.42 -14.74
C GLU A 355 14.68 -33.06 -14.98
N ASN A 356 14.46 -32.23 -13.96
CA ASN A 356 13.71 -30.99 -14.05
C ASN A 356 12.23 -31.13 -14.44
N ILE A 357 11.68 -32.34 -14.33
CA ILE A 357 10.26 -32.62 -14.49
C ILE A 357 9.71 -33.06 -13.14
N TYR A 358 8.60 -32.48 -12.73
CA TYR A 358 7.89 -32.85 -11.51
C TYR A 358 6.66 -33.66 -11.89
N TYR A 359 6.54 -34.80 -11.24
CA TYR A 359 5.40 -35.69 -11.41
C TYR A 359 4.58 -35.66 -10.13
N ILE A 360 3.28 -35.56 -10.27
CA ILE A 360 2.35 -35.69 -9.16
C ILE A 360 1.77 -37.08 -9.22
N ARG A 361 1.99 -37.84 -8.15
CA ARG A 361 1.46 -39.19 -8.02
C ARG A 361 0.24 -39.18 -7.10
N GLY A 362 -0.91 -39.66 -7.59
CA GLY A 362 -2.08 -39.93 -6.77
C GLY A 362 -2.15 -41.40 -6.38
N GLY A 363 -2.45 -41.68 -5.10
CA GLY A 363 -2.80 -43.00 -4.61
C GLY A 363 -1.63 -43.88 -4.14
N ASN A 364 -1.86 -44.57 -3.03
CA ASN A 364 -0.98 -45.53 -2.37
C ASN A 364 -0.91 -46.86 -3.13
N ARG A 365 -0.28 -46.94 -4.29
CA ARG A 365 0.05 -48.22 -4.90
C ARG A 365 1.58 -48.36 -5.03
N PRO A 366 2.21 -49.30 -4.31
CA PRO A 366 3.63 -49.60 -4.48
C PRO A 366 3.89 -50.16 -5.89
N GLY A 367 4.85 -49.63 -6.58
CA GLY A 367 5.50 -50.27 -7.74
C GLY A 367 5.13 -49.77 -9.13
N ALA A 368 4.15 -48.96 -9.34
CA ALA A 368 3.89 -48.34 -10.64
C ALA A 368 4.04 -46.82 -10.54
N MET A 369 4.82 -46.20 -11.41
CA MET A 369 4.76 -44.75 -11.66
C MET A 369 3.39 -44.46 -12.31
N GLN A 370 2.32 -44.47 -11.53
CA GLN A 370 1.06 -43.96 -11.96
C GLN A 370 1.09 -42.47 -11.69
N TYR A 371 1.13 -41.70 -12.75
CA TYR A 371 0.89 -40.28 -12.72
C TYR A 371 -0.51 -40.08 -12.20
N GLY A 372 -0.69 -39.32 -11.12
CA GLY A 372 -1.98 -39.21 -10.44
C GLY A 372 -3.08 -38.87 -11.41
N GLN A 373 -4.13 -39.66 -11.36
CA GLN A 373 -5.38 -39.27 -12.02
C GLN A 373 -5.81 -37.95 -11.48
N LEU A 374 -5.91 -36.95 -12.32
CA LEU A 374 -6.58 -35.69 -12.04
C LEU A 374 -8.10 -35.93 -12.01
N THR A 375 -8.50 -36.96 -11.24
CA THR A 375 -9.91 -37.22 -11.01
C THR A 375 -10.40 -36.31 -9.91
N THR A 376 -11.56 -35.74 -10.13
CA THR A 376 -12.30 -35.04 -9.08
C THR A 376 -12.14 -35.70 -7.72
N PRO A 377 -11.63 -35.01 -6.72
CA PRO A 377 -11.70 -33.60 -6.47
C PRO A 377 -10.33 -32.91 -6.30
N ILE A 378 -9.43 -33.00 -7.25
CA ILE A 378 -8.16 -32.32 -7.18
C ILE A 378 -8.33 -30.92 -7.70
N LYS A 379 -8.08 -29.93 -6.84
CA LYS A 379 -7.99 -28.54 -7.23
C LYS A 379 -6.52 -28.14 -7.29
N TRP A 380 -6.11 -27.58 -8.39
CA TRP A 380 -4.74 -27.14 -8.64
C TRP A 380 -4.61 -25.65 -8.40
N LEU A 381 -3.56 -25.24 -7.75
CA LEU A 381 -3.13 -23.87 -7.73
C LEU A 381 -1.79 -23.77 -8.46
N LEU A 382 -1.78 -23.08 -9.57
CA LEU A 382 -0.60 -22.79 -10.35
C LEU A 382 -0.16 -21.38 -10.02
N LEU A 383 1.11 -21.18 -9.72
CA LEU A 383 1.67 -19.87 -9.52
C LEU A 383 2.73 -19.60 -10.56
N HIS A 384 2.39 -18.71 -11.46
CA HIS A 384 3.31 -18.17 -12.45
C HIS A 384 3.22 -16.65 -12.42
N ARG A 385 4.35 -15.99 -12.68
CA ARG A 385 4.37 -14.54 -12.91
C ARG A 385 3.44 -14.19 -14.08
N GLY A 386 2.33 -13.49 -13.81
CA GLY A 386 1.41 -12.99 -14.83
C GLY A 386 0.22 -13.90 -15.20
N VAL A 387 0.12 -15.12 -14.66
CA VAL A 387 -0.99 -16.05 -15.00
C VAL A 387 -1.93 -16.28 -13.82
N HIS A 388 -1.84 -15.46 -12.80
CA HIS A 388 -2.50 -15.63 -11.51
C HIS A 388 -4.03 -15.66 -11.61
N LYS A 389 -4.60 -14.86 -12.49
CA LYS A 389 -6.06 -14.71 -12.62
C LYS A 389 -6.69 -15.92 -13.32
N GLU A 390 -6.05 -16.39 -14.37
CA GLU A 390 -6.55 -17.53 -15.14
C GLU A 390 -6.47 -18.84 -14.34
N LEU A 391 -5.50 -18.93 -13.43
CA LEU A 391 -5.32 -20.11 -12.58
C LEU A 391 -6.26 -20.14 -11.39
N LEU A 392 -6.62 -19.00 -10.83
CA LEU A 392 -7.69 -18.88 -9.85
C LEU A 392 -9.04 -19.30 -10.42
N GLU A 393 -9.30 -19.02 -11.69
CA GLU A 393 -10.49 -19.50 -12.39
C GLU A 393 -10.51 -21.03 -12.58
N LEU A 394 -9.34 -21.65 -12.79
CA LEU A 394 -9.17 -23.09 -12.82
C LEU A 394 -9.51 -23.75 -11.47
N VAL A 395 -9.03 -23.17 -10.39
CA VAL A 395 -9.26 -23.66 -9.01
C VAL A 395 -10.74 -23.59 -8.61
N ASN A 396 -11.50 -22.64 -9.13
CA ASN A 396 -12.91 -22.42 -8.80
C ASN A 396 -13.91 -23.36 -9.53
N GLY A 397 -13.45 -24.49 -10.04
CA GLY A 397 -14.32 -25.53 -10.60
C GLY A 397 -14.53 -25.46 -12.10
N LYS A 398 -13.85 -24.57 -12.81
CA LYS A 398 -13.82 -24.55 -14.29
C LYS A 398 -12.73 -25.45 -14.88
N ALA A 399 -11.94 -26.11 -14.05
CA ALA A 399 -10.84 -26.99 -14.45
C ALA A 399 -11.28 -28.15 -15.36
N GLU A 400 -12.49 -28.64 -15.17
CA GLU A 400 -13.05 -29.74 -15.99
C GLU A 400 -13.33 -29.33 -17.45
N ARG A 401 -13.34 -28.04 -17.74
CA ARG A 401 -13.59 -27.47 -19.08
C ARG A 401 -12.40 -26.73 -19.66
N CYS A 402 -11.23 -26.81 -19.05
CA CYS A 402 -10.06 -26.13 -19.57
C CYS A 402 -9.66 -26.69 -20.92
N ASN A 403 -9.59 -25.80 -21.91
CA ASN A 403 -9.10 -26.12 -23.22
C ASN A 403 -7.64 -26.61 -23.12
N GLN A 404 -7.36 -27.76 -23.75
CA GLN A 404 -6.01 -28.34 -23.80
C GLN A 404 -4.96 -27.36 -24.35
N SER A 405 -5.35 -26.47 -25.25
CA SER A 405 -4.46 -25.41 -25.76
C SER A 405 -4.06 -24.42 -24.69
N PHE A 406 -4.94 -24.06 -23.78
CA PHE A 406 -4.62 -23.18 -22.64
C PHE A 406 -3.60 -23.82 -21.72
N LEU A 407 -3.80 -25.07 -21.32
CA LEU A 407 -2.85 -25.80 -20.48
C LEU A 407 -1.46 -25.90 -21.13
N ARG A 408 -1.39 -26.13 -22.44
CA ARG A 408 -0.13 -26.15 -23.21
C ARG A 408 0.56 -24.78 -23.22
N ASN A 409 -0.20 -23.71 -23.39
CA ASN A 409 0.33 -22.34 -23.43
C ASN A 409 0.96 -21.91 -22.08
N ILE A 410 0.42 -22.42 -20.96
CA ILE A 410 0.99 -22.17 -19.62
C ILE A 410 2.06 -23.19 -19.22
N GLY A 411 2.46 -24.09 -20.13
CA GLY A 411 3.60 -24.99 -19.95
C GLY A 411 3.25 -26.41 -19.50
N PHE A 412 1.99 -26.79 -19.47
CA PHE A 412 1.60 -28.20 -19.28
C PHE A 412 1.71 -28.99 -20.59
N HIS A 413 2.25 -30.18 -20.48
CA HIS A 413 2.39 -31.09 -21.61
C HIS A 413 1.60 -32.38 -21.37
N PRO A 414 0.79 -32.82 -22.33
CA PRO A 414 0.09 -34.11 -22.21
C PRO A 414 1.08 -35.26 -22.28
N ARG A 415 0.87 -36.27 -21.45
CA ARG A 415 1.57 -37.54 -21.52
C ARG A 415 0.53 -38.66 -21.54
N GLY A 416 0.22 -39.16 -22.75
CA GLY A 416 -0.89 -40.06 -22.95
C GLY A 416 -2.25 -39.30 -22.89
N ASN A 417 -3.37 -40.03 -22.89
CA ASN A 417 -4.69 -39.44 -22.93
C ASN A 417 -5.25 -38.98 -21.58
N GLU A 418 -4.52 -39.24 -20.48
CA GLU A 418 -5.07 -39.09 -19.12
C GLU A 418 -4.26 -38.21 -18.18
N TYR A 419 -3.06 -37.75 -18.57
CA TYR A 419 -2.14 -37.07 -17.63
C TYR A 419 -1.54 -35.80 -18.20
N TRP A 420 -1.43 -34.80 -17.32
CA TRP A 420 -0.74 -33.56 -17.61
C TRP A 420 0.46 -33.44 -16.67
N PHE A 421 1.64 -33.14 -17.19
CA PHE A 421 2.82 -32.85 -16.41
C PHE A 421 3.36 -31.47 -16.76
N PHE A 422 4.05 -30.92 -15.80
CA PHE A 422 4.61 -29.59 -15.87
C PHE A 422 6.14 -29.67 -15.86
N ARG A 423 6.80 -28.98 -16.79
CA ARG A 423 8.25 -28.89 -16.83
C ARG A 423 8.68 -27.68 -16.05
N ILE A 424 9.23 -27.86 -14.84
CA ILE A 424 9.82 -26.79 -14.05
C ILE A 424 11.22 -26.53 -14.57
N LYS A 425 11.42 -25.36 -15.16
CA LYS A 425 12.74 -24.93 -15.61
C LYS A 425 13.60 -24.42 -14.45
N GLN A 426 12.98 -24.08 -13.31
CA GLN A 426 13.68 -23.62 -12.13
C GLN A 426 12.90 -23.88 -10.83
N ILE A 427 13.63 -24.17 -9.75
CA ILE A 427 13.09 -24.46 -8.43
C ILE A 427 12.95 -23.18 -7.65
N ILE A 428 11.76 -22.92 -7.11
CA ILE A 428 11.53 -21.81 -6.18
C ILE A 428 12.00 -22.26 -4.79
N LYS A 429 13.16 -21.78 -4.36
CA LYS A 429 13.73 -22.07 -3.02
C LYS A 429 13.33 -21.06 -1.96
N ASN A 430 12.18 -20.39 -2.06
CA ASN A 430 11.89 -19.28 -1.18
C ASN A 430 10.60 -19.50 -0.35
N ASP A 431 10.76 -19.67 0.97
CA ASP A 431 9.69 -19.84 1.95
C ASP A 431 8.65 -18.72 1.94
N VAL A 432 9.03 -17.51 1.53
CA VAL A 432 8.12 -16.35 1.46
C VAL A 432 7.12 -16.50 0.32
N VAL A 433 7.56 -17.00 -0.83
CA VAL A 433 6.66 -17.25 -1.97
C VAL A 433 5.72 -18.40 -1.61
N PHE A 434 6.25 -19.44 -0.98
CA PHE A 434 5.47 -20.59 -0.53
C PHE A 434 4.42 -20.18 0.52
N SER A 435 4.78 -19.34 1.47
CA SER A 435 3.87 -18.81 2.49
C SER A 435 2.77 -17.90 1.90
N ALA A 436 3.06 -17.16 0.84
CA ALA A 436 2.07 -16.36 0.13
C ALA A 436 1.06 -17.24 -0.62
N ILE A 437 1.53 -18.31 -1.25
CA ILE A 437 0.73 -19.33 -1.92
C ILE A 437 -0.25 -19.98 -0.94
N ILE A 438 0.25 -20.41 0.22
CA ILE A 438 -0.54 -21.01 1.29
C ILE A 438 -1.64 -20.08 1.79
N ARG A 439 -1.35 -18.79 1.93
CA ARG A 439 -2.30 -17.80 2.41
C ARG A 439 -3.44 -17.60 1.42
N GLU A 440 -3.14 -17.41 0.12
CA GLU A 440 -4.15 -17.29 -0.91
C GLU A 440 -5.02 -18.55 -1.04
N ALA A 441 -4.39 -19.73 -0.93
CA ALA A 441 -5.12 -20.98 -0.94
C ALA A 441 -6.12 -21.11 0.22
N LYS A 442 -5.77 -20.62 1.42
CA LYS A 442 -6.67 -20.58 2.58
C LYS A 442 -7.81 -19.58 2.41
N GLU A 443 -7.56 -18.43 1.78
CA GLU A 443 -8.56 -17.39 1.52
C GLU A 443 -9.65 -17.85 0.53
N LEU A 444 -9.37 -18.84 -0.31
CA LEU A 444 -10.31 -19.44 -1.26
C LEU A 444 -11.34 -20.41 -0.60
N LYS A 445 -11.43 -20.47 0.72
CA LYS A 445 -12.38 -21.30 1.49
C LYS A 445 -12.34 -22.82 1.23
N HIS A 446 -11.25 -23.33 0.73
CA HIS A 446 -11.03 -24.76 0.62
C HIS A 446 -9.88 -25.13 1.56
N SER A 447 -10.09 -26.10 2.47
CA SER A 447 -9.02 -26.62 3.31
C SER A 447 -7.94 -27.24 2.42
N PRO A 448 -6.81 -26.57 2.17
CA PRO A 448 -5.75 -27.15 1.37
C PRO A 448 -4.93 -28.09 2.25
N HIS A 449 -4.82 -29.34 1.87
CA HIS A 449 -3.70 -30.15 2.31
C HIS A 449 -2.52 -29.77 1.43
N ILE A 450 -1.60 -29.00 1.98
CA ILE A 450 -0.39 -28.60 1.29
C ILE A 450 0.58 -29.73 1.44
N VAL A 451 0.89 -30.39 0.33
CA VAL A 451 2.00 -31.32 0.29
C VAL A 451 3.28 -30.49 0.47
N SER A 452 3.89 -30.59 1.65
CA SER A 452 5.21 -30.04 1.91
C SER A 452 6.16 -30.62 0.86
N ILE A 453 6.67 -29.78 -0.02
CA ILE A 453 7.81 -30.16 -0.84
C ILE A 453 8.98 -30.14 0.13
N GLY A 454 9.39 -31.30 0.64
CA GLY A 454 10.50 -31.40 1.57
C GLY A 454 11.77 -30.77 0.99
N ASN A 455 12.65 -30.28 1.86
CA ASN A 455 13.92 -29.61 1.50
C ASN A 455 14.81 -30.39 0.52
N ASN A 456 14.54 -31.66 0.30
CA ASN A 456 15.27 -32.53 -0.65
C ASN A 456 14.70 -32.54 -2.07
N VAL A 457 13.62 -31.84 -2.32
CA VAL A 457 12.96 -31.74 -3.64
C VAL A 457 13.12 -30.35 -4.26
N LEU A 458 13.52 -29.38 -3.45
CA LEU A 458 13.80 -28.01 -3.84
C LEU A 458 15.30 -27.71 -3.86
#